data_c0d2bf9200890cfc137f25b128277879
#
_entry.id   c0d2bf9200890cfc137f25b128277879
#
_cell.length_a   1.000
_cell.length_b   1.000
_cell.length_c   1.000
_cell.angle_alpha   90.00
_cell.angle_beta   90.00
_cell.angle_gamma   90.00
#
_symmetry.space_group_name_H-M   'P 1'
#
loop_
_entity.id
_entity.type
_entity.pdbx_description
1 polymer ?
#
loop_
_entity_poly.entity_id
_entity_poly.type
_entity_poly.pdbx_seq_one_letter_code
_entity_poly.pdbx_strand_id
1 'polypeptide(L)'
;YFTPTFSLGTVAAVLVLILCLAAASYYFIEQKGRHVPLSGRKQFVFLFLAPLLLVAGTSLLVVHSADRISDMLGGPAQQRAEEALRKQTAPAYEYDYNCQLSRFDPGVMENPKCLHGSPATAARRVLLWGDSHAAHHIGILASIAEKNVFQLRNASYSTCPPIFSEATEYGSGEYREGCTRFRTLMETATADYPTVVLGAHWSVHWNQDNYESDLHSTVQTLLSQGKRVVILGDVPAFPGYDRACETRNLRRQVVDCKALVNRPDAGPTKVN
;
A
#
# COMPACT_ATOMS: atom_id res chain seq x y z
N TYR A 1 7.42 -0.54 9.48
CA TYR A 1 7.73 0.21 10.72
C TYR A 1 9.23 0.26 10.86
N PHE A 2 9.80 1.46 10.76
CA PHE A 2 11.22 1.72 10.93
C PHE A 2 11.55 1.62 12.42
N THR A 3 12.39 0.70 12.83
CA THR A 3 13.13 0.78 14.08
C THR A 3 14.48 1.41 13.76
N PRO A 4 14.68 2.72 13.94
CA PRO A 4 16.01 3.30 13.80
C PRO A 4 16.87 2.67 14.89
N THR A 5 17.98 2.03 14.49
CA THR A 5 19.00 1.60 15.45
C THR A 5 19.69 2.85 15.96
N PHE A 6 19.20 3.38 17.07
CA PHE A 6 19.87 4.50 17.73
C PHE A 6 21.20 4.02 18.29
N SER A 7 22.27 4.78 18.05
CA SER A 7 23.54 4.51 18.72
C SER A 7 23.36 4.67 20.24
N LEU A 8 24.12 3.90 21.03
CA LEU A 8 24.09 3.99 22.48
C LEU A 8 24.31 5.44 22.96
N GLY A 9 25.17 6.19 22.27
CA GLY A 9 25.40 7.59 22.54
C GLY A 9 24.18 8.48 22.31
N THR A 10 23.40 8.23 21.25
CA THR A 10 22.17 8.96 20.99
C THR A 10 21.13 8.69 22.08
N VAL A 11 20.96 7.44 22.47
CA VAL A 11 20.03 7.04 23.55
C VAL A 11 20.43 7.73 24.86
N ALA A 12 21.73 7.70 25.23
CA ALA A 12 22.23 8.36 26.42
C ALA A 12 22.01 9.88 26.39
N ALA A 13 22.27 10.54 25.26
CA ALA A 13 22.04 11.98 25.10
C ALA A 13 20.55 12.35 25.25
N VAL A 14 19.65 11.57 24.68
CA VAL A 14 18.20 11.78 24.81
C VAL A 14 17.76 11.58 26.27
N LEU A 15 18.24 10.54 26.94
CA LEU A 15 17.93 10.32 28.36
C LEU A 15 18.40 11.48 29.25
N VAL A 16 19.62 11.96 29.03
CA VAL A 16 20.14 13.13 29.76
C VAL A 16 19.28 14.36 29.51
N LEU A 17 18.91 14.61 28.26
CA LEU A 17 18.03 15.73 27.92
C LEU A 17 16.66 15.62 28.62
N ILE A 18 16.07 14.42 28.62
CA ILE A 18 14.78 14.17 29.32
C ILE A 18 14.92 14.45 30.82
N LEU A 19 15.97 13.95 31.45
CA LEU A 19 16.23 14.20 32.88
C LEU A 19 16.44 15.68 33.18
N CYS A 20 17.20 16.40 32.36
CA CYS A 20 17.38 17.86 32.50
C CYS A 20 16.05 18.63 32.37
N LEU A 21 15.23 18.26 31.37
CA LEU A 21 13.93 18.90 31.18
C LEU A 21 12.96 18.55 32.32
N ALA A 22 12.97 17.33 32.83
CA ALA A 22 12.16 16.91 33.98
C ALA A 22 12.60 17.69 35.25
N ALA A 23 13.89 17.79 35.51
CA ALA A 23 14.41 18.58 36.65
C ALA A 23 14.07 20.05 36.50
N ALA A 24 14.24 20.64 35.32
CA ALA A 24 13.86 22.05 35.06
C ALA A 24 12.33 22.25 35.29
N SER A 25 11.51 21.37 34.77
CA SER A 25 10.05 21.39 34.99
C SER A 25 9.71 21.32 36.49
N TYR A 26 10.35 20.39 37.21
CA TYR A 26 10.15 20.26 38.64
C TYR A 26 10.49 21.55 39.43
N TYR A 27 11.69 22.11 39.21
CA TYR A 27 12.14 23.28 39.94
C TYR A 27 11.41 24.59 39.54
N PHE A 28 11.19 24.80 38.24
CA PHE A 28 10.64 26.06 37.75
C PHE A 28 9.12 26.10 37.70
N ILE A 29 8.47 24.95 37.53
CA ILE A 29 7.01 24.90 37.38
C ILE A 29 6.37 24.27 38.61
N GLU A 30 6.76 23.06 39.01
CA GLU A 30 6.04 22.34 40.06
C GLU A 30 6.31 22.95 41.44
N GLN A 31 7.56 23.23 41.84
CA GLN A 31 7.85 23.83 43.14
C GLN A 31 7.24 25.23 43.29
N LYS A 32 7.35 26.07 42.26
CA LYS A 32 6.73 27.39 42.28
C LYS A 32 5.20 27.33 42.27
N GLY A 33 4.64 26.42 41.48
CA GLY A 33 3.19 26.22 41.37
C GLY A 33 2.54 25.76 42.68
N ARG A 34 3.25 24.96 43.50
CA ARG A 34 2.74 24.50 44.81
C ARG A 34 2.56 25.63 45.83
N HIS A 35 3.30 26.71 45.70
CA HIS A 35 3.27 27.87 46.64
C HIS A 35 2.36 29.02 46.16
N VAL A 36 1.73 28.88 45.01
CA VAL A 36 0.80 29.90 44.52
C VAL A 36 -0.59 29.67 45.18
N PRO A 37 -1.12 30.66 45.92
CA PRO A 37 -2.40 30.52 46.63
C PRO A 37 -3.59 30.65 45.65
N LEU A 38 -3.75 29.67 44.77
CA LEU A 38 -4.85 29.60 43.82
C LEU A 38 -5.94 28.63 44.36
N SER A 39 -7.20 28.96 44.14
CA SER A 39 -8.27 28.00 44.40
C SER A 39 -8.09 26.76 43.50
N GLY A 40 -8.47 25.55 43.97
CA GLY A 40 -8.24 24.30 43.25
C GLY A 40 -8.71 24.33 41.80
N ARG A 41 -9.79 25.05 41.48
CA ARG A 41 -10.29 25.23 40.12
C ARG A 41 -9.32 26.05 39.24
N LYS A 42 -8.72 27.11 39.81
CA LYS A 42 -7.71 27.93 39.11
C LYS A 42 -6.40 27.14 38.93
N GLN A 43 -6.01 26.36 39.93
CA GLN A 43 -4.82 25.49 39.81
C GLN A 43 -4.98 24.50 38.67
N PHE A 44 -6.14 23.82 38.57
CA PHE A 44 -6.41 22.90 37.47
C PHE A 44 -6.34 23.59 36.11
N VAL A 45 -6.95 24.76 35.98
CA VAL A 45 -6.95 25.48 34.69
C VAL A 45 -5.54 25.94 34.29
N PHE A 46 -4.78 26.56 35.18
CA PHE A 46 -3.50 27.16 34.84
C PHE A 46 -2.32 26.19 34.84
N LEU A 47 -2.37 25.15 35.69
CA LEU A 47 -1.24 24.22 35.81
C LEU A 47 -1.42 22.96 34.95
N PHE A 48 -2.65 22.67 34.54
CA PHE A 48 -2.94 21.47 33.75
C PHE A 48 -3.57 21.80 32.40
N LEU A 49 -4.73 22.45 32.39
CA LEU A 49 -5.51 22.63 31.15
C LEU A 49 -4.84 23.62 30.20
N ALA A 50 -4.30 24.73 30.67
CA ALA A 50 -3.65 25.73 29.81
C ALA A 50 -2.38 25.20 29.13
N PRO A 51 -1.43 24.53 29.83
CA PRO A 51 -0.29 23.89 29.19
C PRO A 51 -0.70 22.79 28.19
N LEU A 52 -1.69 22.01 28.55
CA LEU A 52 -2.22 20.95 27.64
C LEU A 52 -2.77 21.55 26.34
N LEU A 53 -3.58 22.59 26.44
CA LEU A 53 -4.14 23.28 25.27
C LEU A 53 -3.04 23.98 24.45
N LEU A 54 -2.02 24.54 25.12
CA LEU A 54 -0.88 25.13 24.43
C LEU A 54 -0.11 24.10 23.64
N VAL A 55 0.22 22.95 24.24
CA VAL A 55 0.93 21.87 23.56
C VAL A 55 0.08 21.29 22.42
N ALA A 56 -1.20 21.04 22.66
CA ALA A 56 -2.12 20.56 21.62
C ALA A 56 -2.25 21.58 20.47
N GLY A 57 -2.43 22.86 20.79
CA GLY A 57 -2.54 23.91 19.79
C GLY A 57 -1.27 24.10 18.97
N THR A 58 -0.09 24.10 19.62
CA THR A 58 1.19 24.21 18.92
C THR A 58 1.48 22.97 18.06
N SER A 59 1.14 21.77 18.55
CA SER A 59 1.27 20.54 17.77
C SER A 59 0.38 20.56 16.51
N LEU A 60 -0.87 20.96 16.66
CA LEU A 60 -1.80 21.10 15.52
C LEU A 60 -1.30 22.17 14.53
N LEU A 61 -0.79 23.30 15.03
CA LEU A 61 -0.23 24.34 14.18
C LEU A 61 0.99 23.82 13.40
N VAL A 62 1.90 23.12 14.06
CA VAL A 62 3.09 22.53 13.41
C VAL A 62 2.68 21.51 12.36
N VAL A 63 1.76 20.60 12.67
CA VAL A 63 1.27 19.60 11.72
C VAL A 63 0.61 20.28 10.52
N HIS A 64 -0.24 21.27 10.77
CA HIS A 64 -0.94 21.98 9.68
C HIS A 64 -0.01 22.87 8.84
N SER A 65 1.06 23.35 9.42
CA SER A 65 2.04 24.23 8.76
C SER A 65 3.31 23.50 8.34
N ALA A 66 3.38 22.17 8.51
CA ALA A 66 4.60 21.39 8.27
C ALA A 66 5.17 21.58 6.86
N ASP A 67 4.31 21.60 5.85
CA ASP A 67 4.74 21.83 4.47
C ASP A 67 5.29 23.24 4.28
N ARG A 68 4.63 24.26 4.80
CA ARG A 68 5.11 25.65 4.73
C ARG A 68 6.43 25.86 5.47
N ILE A 69 6.55 25.28 6.65
CA ILE A 69 7.79 25.33 7.44
C ILE A 69 8.92 24.63 6.70
N SER A 70 8.63 23.48 6.10
CA SER A 70 9.58 22.75 5.26
C SER A 70 10.04 23.56 4.06
N ASP A 71 9.12 24.20 3.37
CA ASP A 71 9.40 25.04 2.20
C ASP A 71 10.25 26.28 2.59
N MET A 72 9.98 26.88 3.74
CA MET A 72 10.76 28.01 4.24
C MET A 72 12.19 27.62 4.66
N LEU A 73 12.37 26.43 5.24
CA LEU A 73 13.66 25.96 5.74
C LEU A 73 14.51 25.29 4.63
N GLY A 74 13.88 24.70 3.63
CA GLY A 74 14.56 23.88 2.62
C GLY A 74 15.24 24.66 1.50
N GLY A 75 14.82 25.87 1.24
CA GLY A 75 15.32 26.70 0.15
C GLY A 75 15.00 26.15 -1.27
N PRO A 76 15.31 26.93 -2.33
CA PRO A 76 14.91 26.59 -3.71
C PRO A 76 15.61 25.33 -4.26
N ALA A 77 16.79 25.01 -3.77
CA ALA A 77 17.52 23.81 -4.23
C ALA A 77 16.87 22.52 -3.72
N GLN A 78 16.45 22.51 -2.46
CA GLN A 78 15.75 21.38 -1.86
C GLN A 78 14.37 21.17 -2.49
N GLN A 79 13.62 22.24 -2.73
CA GLN A 79 12.32 22.15 -3.41
C GLN A 79 12.43 21.51 -4.80
N ARG A 80 13.45 21.91 -5.58
CA ARG A 80 13.71 21.29 -6.90
C ARG A 80 14.07 19.82 -6.78
N ALA A 81 14.87 19.44 -5.78
CA ALA A 81 15.26 18.06 -5.54
C ALA A 81 14.05 17.21 -5.11
N GLU A 82 13.19 17.74 -4.23
CA GLU A 82 11.93 17.07 -3.84
C GLU A 82 10.96 16.89 -5.02
N GLU A 83 10.82 17.92 -5.88
CA GLU A 83 10.01 17.85 -7.07
C GLU A 83 10.55 16.83 -8.09
N ALA A 84 11.86 16.81 -8.31
CA ALA A 84 12.51 15.83 -9.18
C ALA A 84 12.29 14.40 -8.66
N LEU A 85 12.45 14.19 -7.36
CA LEU A 85 12.22 12.89 -6.74
C LEU A 85 10.75 12.48 -6.82
N ARG A 86 9.81 13.39 -6.59
CA ARG A 86 8.37 13.15 -6.73
C ARG A 86 8.01 12.72 -8.15
N LYS A 87 8.61 13.35 -9.18
CA LYS A 87 8.43 12.95 -10.57
C LYS A 87 9.00 11.55 -10.86
N GLN A 88 10.17 11.23 -10.31
CA GLN A 88 10.78 9.90 -10.46
C GLN A 88 10.01 8.78 -9.77
N THR A 89 9.36 9.10 -8.64
CA THR A 89 8.59 8.13 -7.84
C THR A 89 7.09 8.16 -8.14
N ALA A 90 6.65 9.01 -9.07
CA ALA A 90 5.25 9.03 -9.48
C ALA A 90 4.85 7.69 -10.11
N PRO A 91 3.61 7.23 -9.91
CA PRO A 91 3.12 6.07 -10.61
C PRO A 91 3.22 6.26 -12.12
N ALA A 92 3.69 5.25 -12.83
CA ALA A 92 3.75 5.28 -14.30
C ALA A 92 2.35 5.30 -14.94
N TYR A 93 1.35 4.89 -14.19
CA TYR A 93 -0.05 4.84 -14.57
C TYR A 93 -0.92 5.20 -13.37
N GLU A 94 -1.83 6.15 -13.55
CA GLU A 94 -2.86 6.45 -12.57
C GLU A 94 -3.97 5.40 -12.69
N TYR A 95 -4.11 4.59 -11.66
CA TYR A 95 -5.11 3.55 -11.58
C TYR A 95 -6.19 3.95 -10.58
N ASP A 96 -7.40 4.06 -11.08
CA ASP A 96 -8.58 4.18 -10.23
C ASP A 96 -8.93 2.79 -9.69
N TYR A 97 -8.60 2.54 -8.43
CA TYR A 97 -8.77 1.23 -7.77
C TYR A 97 -10.23 0.73 -7.66
N ASN A 98 -11.16 1.34 -8.37
CA ASN A 98 -12.57 0.91 -8.40
C ASN A 98 -12.76 -0.53 -8.86
N CYS A 99 -11.83 -1.05 -9.63
CA CYS A 99 -11.89 -2.40 -10.19
C CYS A 99 -11.05 -3.42 -9.43
N GLN A 100 -10.38 -2.99 -8.37
CA GLN A 100 -9.79 -3.84 -7.34
C GLN A 100 -10.76 -3.82 -6.16
N LEU A 101 -11.62 -4.81 -6.09
CA LEU A 101 -12.66 -4.86 -5.08
C LEU A 101 -12.09 -5.18 -3.70
N SER A 102 -12.54 -4.45 -2.68
CA SER A 102 -12.40 -4.79 -1.26
C SER A 102 -13.70 -5.34 -0.67
N ARG A 103 -14.81 -5.12 -1.35
CA ARG A 103 -16.13 -5.68 -1.06
C ARG A 103 -16.69 -6.28 -2.34
N PHE A 104 -17.38 -7.39 -2.22
CA PHE A 104 -17.96 -8.05 -3.39
C PHE A 104 -19.01 -7.15 -4.05
N ASP A 105 -18.81 -6.91 -5.35
CA ASP A 105 -19.75 -6.21 -6.21
C ASP A 105 -19.88 -7.02 -7.52
N PRO A 106 -21.05 -7.63 -7.80
CA PRO A 106 -21.26 -8.35 -9.05
C PRO A 106 -21.21 -7.44 -10.28
N GLY A 107 -21.48 -6.13 -10.11
CA GLY A 107 -21.45 -5.14 -11.19
C GLY A 107 -20.04 -4.86 -11.74
N VAL A 108 -18.98 -5.41 -11.15
CA VAL A 108 -17.60 -5.22 -11.63
C VAL A 108 -17.43 -5.64 -13.10
N MET A 109 -18.17 -6.65 -13.53
CA MET A 109 -18.10 -7.15 -14.91
C MET A 109 -18.79 -6.20 -15.92
N GLU A 110 -19.65 -5.32 -15.47
CA GLU A 110 -20.41 -4.37 -16.29
C GLU A 110 -19.87 -2.95 -16.16
N ASN A 111 -19.05 -2.69 -15.14
CA ASN A 111 -18.53 -1.36 -14.87
C ASN A 111 -17.60 -0.89 -16.01
N PRO A 112 -17.94 0.19 -16.73
CA PRO A 112 -17.15 0.69 -17.86
C PRO A 112 -15.76 1.18 -17.45
N LYS A 113 -15.56 1.59 -16.19
CA LYS A 113 -14.26 2.01 -15.67
C LYS A 113 -13.27 0.84 -15.56
N CYS A 114 -13.74 -0.40 -15.55
CA CYS A 114 -12.92 -1.59 -15.53
C CYS A 114 -12.53 -2.10 -16.93
N LEU A 115 -12.91 -1.38 -17.96
CA LEU A 115 -12.54 -1.67 -19.35
C LEU A 115 -11.39 -0.75 -19.79
N HIS A 116 -10.37 -1.34 -20.39
CA HIS A 116 -9.21 -0.65 -20.92
C HIS A 116 -8.99 -1.05 -22.38
N GLY A 117 -8.28 -0.19 -23.12
CA GLY A 117 -8.03 -0.41 -24.54
C GLY A 117 -9.20 -0.07 -25.43
N SER A 118 -9.09 -0.40 -26.69
CA SER A 118 -10.07 -0.06 -27.71
C SER A 118 -11.25 -1.04 -27.74
N PRO A 119 -12.47 -0.61 -28.12
CA PRO A 119 -13.56 -1.53 -28.39
C PRO A 119 -13.10 -2.62 -29.37
N ALA A 120 -13.30 -3.85 -28.99
CA ALA A 120 -12.85 -4.99 -29.78
C ALA A 120 -13.98 -6.01 -30.01
N THR A 121 -13.83 -6.81 -31.06
CA THR A 121 -14.69 -7.98 -31.27
C THR A 121 -14.59 -8.96 -30.09
N ALA A 122 -15.57 -9.85 -29.97
CA ALA A 122 -15.57 -10.88 -28.91
C ALA A 122 -14.27 -11.69 -28.88
N ALA A 123 -13.67 -11.97 -30.05
CA ALA A 123 -12.43 -12.73 -30.17
C ALA A 123 -11.18 -11.99 -29.59
N ARG A 124 -11.27 -10.70 -29.38
CA ARG A 124 -10.19 -9.86 -28.83
C ARG A 124 -10.47 -9.34 -27.44
N ARG A 125 -11.36 -9.99 -26.70
CA ARG A 125 -11.61 -9.67 -25.29
C ARG A 125 -10.66 -10.45 -24.39
N VAL A 126 -10.06 -9.75 -23.44
CA VAL A 126 -9.11 -10.31 -22.48
C VAL A 126 -9.63 -9.98 -21.06
N LEU A 127 -9.63 -10.97 -20.21
CA LEU A 127 -9.93 -10.80 -18.79
C LEU A 127 -8.65 -10.86 -17.98
N LEU A 128 -8.37 -9.82 -17.19
CA LEU A 128 -7.40 -9.86 -16.11
C LEU A 128 -8.14 -10.26 -14.84
N TRP A 129 -7.79 -11.41 -14.28
CA TRP A 129 -8.40 -11.96 -13.08
C TRP A 129 -7.36 -12.26 -12.01
N GLY A 130 -7.60 -11.80 -10.77
CA GLY A 130 -6.73 -12.09 -9.66
C GLY A 130 -6.94 -11.23 -8.43
N ASP A 131 -5.89 -11.08 -7.63
CA ASP A 131 -5.88 -10.25 -6.43
C ASP A 131 -5.32 -8.84 -6.69
N SER A 132 -4.88 -8.15 -5.63
CA SER A 132 -4.28 -6.82 -5.74
C SER A 132 -3.00 -6.78 -6.60
N HIS A 133 -2.26 -7.90 -6.69
CA HIS A 133 -1.07 -7.99 -7.54
C HIS A 133 -1.43 -8.06 -9.03
N ALA A 134 -2.58 -8.65 -9.40
CA ALA A 134 -3.10 -8.52 -10.75
C ALA A 134 -3.31 -7.04 -11.12
N ALA A 135 -3.86 -6.26 -10.21
CA ALA A 135 -4.07 -4.82 -10.43
C ALA A 135 -2.77 -4.04 -10.66
N HIS A 136 -1.63 -4.47 -10.14
CA HIS A 136 -0.35 -3.82 -10.41
C HIS A 136 0.07 -3.88 -11.88
N HIS A 137 -0.43 -4.85 -12.63
CA HIS A 137 -0.12 -5.01 -14.05
C HIS A 137 -1.04 -4.21 -14.98
N ILE A 138 -2.08 -3.54 -14.44
CA ILE A 138 -3.09 -2.90 -15.27
C ILE A 138 -2.52 -1.81 -16.20
N GLY A 139 -1.56 -1.01 -15.72
CA GLY A 139 -0.93 0.03 -16.52
C GLY A 139 -0.23 -0.51 -17.77
N ILE A 140 0.52 -1.59 -17.61
CA ILE A 140 1.22 -2.26 -18.72
C ILE A 140 0.20 -2.90 -19.67
N LEU A 141 -0.75 -3.64 -19.12
CA LEU A 141 -1.75 -4.35 -19.92
C LEU A 141 -2.68 -3.41 -20.65
N ALA A 142 -3.09 -2.28 -20.04
CA ALA A 142 -3.88 -1.24 -20.70
C ALA A 142 -3.13 -0.62 -21.89
N SER A 143 -1.86 -0.28 -21.69
CA SER A 143 -1.02 0.25 -22.79
C SER A 143 -0.84 -0.77 -23.93
N ILE A 144 -0.71 -2.05 -23.61
CA ILE A 144 -0.64 -3.12 -24.61
C ILE A 144 -1.98 -3.26 -25.33
N ALA A 145 -3.11 -3.16 -24.59
CA ALA A 145 -4.45 -3.28 -25.13
C ALA A 145 -4.74 -2.18 -26.17
N GLU A 146 -4.37 -0.93 -25.85
CA GLU A 146 -4.50 0.21 -26.75
C GLU A 146 -3.70 0.02 -28.06
N LYS A 147 -2.43 -0.40 -27.93
CA LYS A 147 -1.54 -0.56 -29.10
C LYS A 147 -1.91 -1.74 -29.99
N ASN A 148 -2.52 -2.79 -29.44
CA ASN A 148 -2.80 -4.04 -30.16
C ASN A 148 -4.28 -4.24 -30.45
N VAL A 149 -5.11 -3.24 -30.21
CA VAL A 149 -6.55 -3.23 -30.50
C VAL A 149 -7.29 -4.43 -29.89
N PHE A 150 -7.15 -4.62 -28.60
CA PHE A 150 -7.99 -5.55 -27.84
C PHE A 150 -8.62 -4.85 -26.63
N GLN A 151 -9.66 -5.45 -26.09
CA GLN A 151 -10.35 -4.94 -24.92
C GLN A 151 -9.97 -5.76 -23.70
N LEU A 152 -9.46 -5.08 -22.68
CA LEU A 152 -9.08 -5.67 -21.41
C LEU A 152 -10.12 -5.34 -20.34
N ARG A 153 -10.71 -6.36 -19.73
CA ARG A 153 -11.51 -6.23 -18.50
C ARG A 153 -10.62 -6.52 -17.30
N ASN A 154 -10.52 -5.58 -16.37
CA ASN A 154 -9.91 -5.84 -15.07
C ASN A 154 -10.99 -6.29 -14.08
N ALA A 155 -10.79 -7.45 -13.48
CA ALA A 155 -11.59 -7.99 -12.39
C ALA A 155 -10.63 -8.55 -11.33
N SER A 156 -10.37 -7.76 -10.29
CA SER A 156 -9.51 -8.17 -9.19
C SER A 156 -10.21 -7.98 -7.84
N TYR A 157 -9.92 -8.87 -6.90
CA TYR A 157 -10.48 -8.82 -5.56
C TYR A 157 -9.36 -8.97 -4.52
N SER A 158 -9.33 -8.10 -3.53
CA SER A 158 -8.27 -8.07 -2.52
C SER A 158 -8.05 -9.42 -1.87
N THR A 159 -6.79 -9.88 -1.84
CA THR A 159 -6.35 -11.17 -1.25
C THR A 159 -7.01 -12.43 -1.83
N CYS A 160 -7.67 -12.34 -2.98
CA CYS A 160 -8.40 -13.45 -3.59
C CYS A 160 -7.65 -13.99 -4.80
N PRO A 161 -7.08 -15.20 -4.74
CA PRO A 161 -6.37 -15.78 -5.86
C PRO A 161 -7.31 -16.16 -7.00
N PRO A 162 -6.82 -16.16 -8.26
CA PRO A 162 -7.60 -16.51 -9.43
C PRO A 162 -7.70 -18.05 -9.61
N ILE A 163 -8.51 -18.67 -8.78
CA ILE A 163 -8.72 -20.13 -8.80
C ILE A 163 -10.21 -20.47 -8.76
N PHE A 164 -10.59 -21.57 -9.41
CA PHE A 164 -11.89 -22.21 -9.26
C PHE A 164 -11.79 -23.24 -8.15
N SER A 165 -12.28 -22.92 -6.97
CA SER A 165 -12.29 -23.83 -5.84
C SER A 165 -13.45 -23.49 -4.92
N GLU A 166 -14.11 -24.50 -4.40
CA GLU A 166 -15.16 -24.34 -3.37
C GLU A 166 -14.55 -24.10 -1.98
N ALA A 167 -13.23 -24.26 -1.83
CA ALA A 167 -12.56 -24.05 -0.56
C ALA A 167 -12.79 -22.63 -0.05
N THR A 168 -13.22 -22.51 1.20
CA THR A 168 -13.55 -21.23 1.84
C THR A 168 -12.35 -20.57 2.50
N GLU A 169 -11.20 -21.22 2.49
CA GLU A 169 -9.96 -20.76 3.14
C GLU A 169 -9.25 -19.65 2.39
N TYR A 170 -9.55 -19.46 1.10
CA TYR A 170 -8.94 -18.41 0.31
C TYR A 170 -9.51 -17.03 0.63
N GLY A 171 -8.65 -16.03 0.59
CA GLY A 171 -8.93 -14.71 1.11
C GLY A 171 -8.62 -14.59 2.60
N SER A 172 -8.21 -13.44 3.06
CA SER A 172 -7.85 -13.18 4.44
C SER A 172 -8.90 -12.34 5.17
N GLY A 173 -9.14 -12.64 6.45
CA GLY A 173 -9.98 -11.84 7.33
C GLY A 173 -11.38 -11.54 6.76
N GLU A 174 -11.71 -10.27 6.69
CA GLU A 174 -13.00 -9.77 6.20
C GLU A 174 -13.24 -9.98 4.69
N TYR A 175 -12.17 -10.30 3.92
CA TYR A 175 -12.28 -10.50 2.48
C TYR A 175 -12.72 -11.92 2.09
N ARG A 176 -12.72 -12.87 3.01
CA ARG A 176 -12.93 -14.31 2.72
C ARG A 176 -14.28 -14.60 2.07
N GLU A 177 -15.37 -14.14 2.66
CA GLU A 177 -16.72 -14.36 2.12
C GLU A 177 -16.87 -13.72 0.73
N GLY A 178 -16.38 -12.49 0.58
CA GLY A 178 -16.39 -11.79 -0.70
C GLY A 178 -15.54 -12.48 -1.76
N CYS A 179 -14.40 -13.07 -1.39
CA CYS A 179 -13.55 -13.87 -2.29
C CYS A 179 -14.29 -15.10 -2.81
N THR A 180 -15.00 -15.83 -1.95
CA THR A 180 -15.81 -16.99 -2.39
C THR A 180 -16.86 -16.56 -3.42
N ARG A 181 -17.62 -15.52 -3.15
CA ARG A 181 -18.61 -14.97 -4.08
C ARG A 181 -18.00 -14.47 -5.38
N PHE A 182 -16.84 -13.83 -5.30
CA PHE A 182 -16.12 -13.34 -6.46
C PHE A 182 -15.62 -14.48 -7.35
N ARG A 183 -15.11 -15.57 -6.79
CA ARG A 183 -14.70 -16.76 -7.54
C ARG A 183 -15.89 -17.40 -8.28
N THR A 184 -17.03 -17.55 -7.60
CA THR A 184 -18.26 -18.03 -8.24
C THR A 184 -18.70 -17.14 -9.41
N LEU A 185 -18.56 -15.80 -9.28
CA LEU A 185 -18.81 -14.89 -10.39
C LEU A 185 -17.83 -15.15 -11.55
N MET A 186 -16.56 -15.41 -11.27
CA MET A 186 -15.53 -15.64 -12.28
C MET A 186 -15.74 -16.96 -13.04
N GLU A 187 -16.32 -17.99 -12.43
CA GLU A 187 -16.67 -19.25 -13.11
C GLU A 187 -17.58 -19.02 -14.33
N THR A 188 -18.55 -18.12 -14.17
CA THR A 188 -19.46 -17.76 -15.28
C THR A 188 -18.87 -16.68 -16.17
N ALA A 189 -18.26 -15.67 -15.59
CA ALA A 189 -17.74 -14.51 -16.32
C ALA A 189 -16.61 -14.86 -17.29
N THR A 190 -15.76 -15.83 -16.96
CA THR A 190 -14.68 -16.27 -17.85
C THR A 190 -15.20 -16.82 -19.19
N ALA A 191 -16.45 -17.29 -19.27
CA ALA A 191 -17.04 -17.80 -20.51
C ALA A 191 -16.95 -16.81 -21.68
N ASP A 192 -17.10 -15.53 -21.39
CA ASP A 192 -17.13 -14.44 -22.38
C ASP A 192 -15.75 -14.01 -22.90
N TYR A 193 -14.66 -14.55 -22.33
CA TYR A 193 -13.30 -14.12 -22.64
C TYR A 193 -12.48 -15.25 -23.23
N PRO A 194 -12.04 -15.14 -24.50
CA PRO A 194 -11.18 -16.15 -25.12
C PRO A 194 -9.75 -16.15 -24.54
N THR A 195 -9.36 -15.09 -23.88
CA THR A 195 -8.05 -14.99 -23.20
C THR A 195 -8.26 -14.57 -21.75
N VAL A 196 -7.69 -15.33 -20.83
CA VAL A 196 -7.70 -15.05 -19.39
C VAL A 196 -6.28 -14.88 -18.91
N VAL A 197 -6.02 -13.73 -18.29
CA VAL A 197 -4.74 -13.38 -17.69
C VAL A 197 -4.89 -13.52 -16.18
N LEU A 198 -4.10 -14.40 -15.57
CA LEU A 198 -4.11 -14.67 -14.15
C LEU A 198 -2.96 -13.92 -13.49
N GLY A 199 -3.25 -13.16 -12.44
CA GLY A 199 -2.25 -12.46 -11.66
C GLY A 199 -2.58 -12.53 -10.17
N ALA A 200 -1.58 -12.82 -9.34
CA ALA A 200 -1.75 -12.89 -7.90
C ALA A 200 -0.43 -12.66 -7.17
N HIS A 201 -0.51 -12.46 -5.86
CA HIS A 201 0.64 -12.54 -4.98
C HIS A 201 0.97 -14.02 -4.74
N TRP A 202 1.55 -14.65 -5.75
CA TRP A 202 1.77 -16.10 -5.80
C TRP A 202 2.50 -16.61 -4.56
N SER A 203 3.57 -15.93 -4.15
CA SER A 203 4.39 -16.33 -3.00
C SER A 203 3.62 -16.39 -1.68
N VAL A 204 2.58 -15.58 -1.51
CA VAL A 204 1.70 -15.61 -0.32
C VAL A 204 0.72 -16.76 -0.40
N HIS A 205 0.12 -16.97 -1.56
CA HIS A 205 -0.87 -18.04 -1.74
C HIS A 205 -0.24 -19.43 -1.77
N TRP A 206 1.01 -19.54 -2.21
CA TRP A 206 1.72 -20.83 -2.33
C TRP A 206 1.85 -21.61 -1.02
N ASN A 207 1.77 -20.91 0.10
CA ASN A 207 1.81 -21.51 1.43
C ASN A 207 0.44 -21.99 1.95
N GLN A 208 -0.62 -21.86 1.15
CA GLN A 208 -1.96 -22.33 1.51
C GLN A 208 -2.14 -23.78 1.05
N ASP A 209 -2.80 -24.57 1.88
CA ASP A 209 -3.09 -25.96 1.56
C ASP A 209 -3.87 -26.06 0.24
N ASN A 210 -3.53 -27.06 -0.58
CA ASN A 210 -4.13 -27.34 -1.87
C ASN A 210 -4.01 -26.24 -2.95
N TYR A 211 -3.36 -25.11 -2.68
CA TYR A 211 -3.32 -24.00 -3.64
C TYR A 211 -2.74 -24.40 -5.01
N GLU A 212 -1.63 -25.15 -5.01
CA GLU A 212 -0.99 -25.62 -6.26
C GLU A 212 -1.95 -26.49 -7.09
N SER A 213 -2.65 -27.44 -6.45
CA SER A 213 -3.61 -28.31 -7.12
C SER A 213 -4.82 -27.55 -7.64
N ASP A 214 -5.32 -26.57 -6.89
CA ASP A 214 -6.46 -25.74 -7.26
C ASP A 214 -6.12 -24.80 -8.42
N LEU A 215 -4.93 -24.21 -8.41
CA LEU A 215 -4.42 -23.41 -9.52
C LEU A 215 -4.26 -24.27 -10.78
N HIS A 216 -3.65 -25.44 -10.65
CA HIS A 216 -3.50 -26.37 -11.77
C HIS A 216 -4.86 -26.79 -12.35
N SER A 217 -5.81 -27.17 -11.50
CA SER A 217 -7.18 -27.50 -11.90
C SER A 217 -7.87 -26.34 -12.62
N THR A 218 -7.70 -25.11 -12.11
CA THR A 218 -8.25 -23.89 -12.73
C THR A 218 -7.69 -23.69 -14.14
N VAL A 219 -6.37 -23.78 -14.29
CA VAL A 219 -5.70 -23.62 -15.59
C VAL A 219 -6.17 -24.71 -16.57
N GLN A 220 -6.23 -25.98 -16.14
CA GLN A 220 -6.73 -27.07 -16.96
C GLN A 220 -8.19 -26.87 -17.40
N THR A 221 -9.03 -26.40 -16.50
CA THR A 221 -10.43 -26.06 -16.80
C THR A 221 -10.52 -24.99 -17.89
N LEU A 222 -9.78 -23.90 -17.75
CA LEU A 222 -9.77 -22.83 -18.74
C LEU A 222 -9.23 -23.32 -20.10
N LEU A 223 -8.17 -24.12 -20.11
CA LEU A 223 -7.60 -24.69 -21.34
C LEU A 223 -8.58 -25.67 -22.01
N SER A 224 -9.26 -26.51 -21.25
CA SER A 224 -10.27 -27.44 -21.77
C SER A 224 -11.47 -26.72 -22.41
N GLN A 225 -11.76 -25.52 -21.98
CA GLN A 225 -12.75 -24.61 -22.56
C GLN A 225 -12.23 -23.87 -23.82
N GLY A 226 -11.04 -24.20 -24.30
CA GLY A 226 -10.44 -23.59 -25.48
C GLY A 226 -9.89 -22.18 -25.26
N LYS A 227 -9.69 -21.78 -24.01
CA LYS A 227 -9.18 -20.44 -23.69
C LYS A 227 -7.66 -20.38 -23.75
N ARG A 228 -7.14 -19.20 -24.08
CA ARG A 228 -5.73 -18.88 -23.88
C ARG A 228 -5.53 -18.40 -22.45
N VAL A 229 -4.65 -19.05 -21.72
CA VAL A 229 -4.29 -18.67 -20.36
C VAL A 229 -2.90 -18.02 -20.35
N VAL A 230 -2.78 -16.89 -19.68
CA VAL A 230 -1.51 -16.18 -19.44
C VAL A 230 -1.36 -16.03 -17.94
N ILE A 231 -0.24 -16.45 -17.37
CA ILE A 231 0.07 -16.28 -15.96
C ILE A 231 1.13 -15.18 -15.84
N LEU A 232 0.81 -14.13 -15.07
CA LEU A 232 1.73 -13.05 -14.77
C LEU A 232 2.59 -13.45 -13.57
N GLY A 233 3.89 -13.16 -13.62
CA GLY A 233 4.78 -13.37 -12.49
C GLY A 233 4.46 -12.45 -11.31
N ASP A 234 5.02 -12.76 -10.15
CA ASP A 234 4.94 -11.88 -8.98
C ASP A 234 5.57 -10.51 -9.25
N VAL A 235 4.98 -9.47 -8.69
CA VAL A 235 5.61 -8.16 -8.64
C VAL A 235 6.79 -8.24 -7.66
N PRO A 236 8.01 -7.83 -8.07
CA PRO A 236 9.17 -7.89 -7.19
C PRO A 236 8.91 -7.13 -5.89
N ALA A 237 9.07 -7.80 -4.76
CA ALA A 237 9.07 -7.19 -3.45
C ALA A 237 10.49 -6.76 -3.08
N PHE A 238 10.61 -5.59 -2.49
CA PHE A 238 11.89 -5.06 -2.00
C PHE A 238 11.78 -4.87 -0.47
N PRO A 239 12.09 -5.91 0.31
CA PRO A 239 12.04 -5.82 1.76
C PRO A 239 12.94 -4.68 2.26
N GLY A 240 12.43 -3.88 3.18
CA GLY A 240 13.14 -2.71 3.70
C GLY A 240 13.09 -1.47 2.80
N TYR A 241 12.52 -1.53 1.60
CA TYR A 241 12.33 -0.34 0.78
C TYR A 241 11.34 0.63 1.43
N ASP A 242 11.83 1.81 1.74
CA ASP A 242 11.02 2.89 2.25
C ASP A 242 10.93 4.02 1.22
N ARG A 243 9.78 4.15 0.62
CA ARG A 243 9.47 5.14 -0.40
C ARG A 243 9.71 6.59 0.05
N ALA A 244 9.59 6.86 1.35
CA ALA A 244 9.80 8.18 1.93
C ALA A 244 11.27 8.41 2.35
N CYS A 245 12.13 7.41 2.29
CA CYS A 245 13.51 7.50 2.76
C CYS A 245 14.30 8.59 2.01
N GLU A 246 14.26 8.58 0.69
CA GLU A 246 14.96 9.58 -0.12
C GLU A 246 14.44 11.00 0.14
N THR A 247 13.14 11.17 0.28
CA THR A 247 12.53 12.47 0.62
C THR A 247 12.97 12.95 1.99
N ARG A 248 13.08 12.03 2.97
CA ARG A 248 13.61 12.38 4.30
C ARG A 248 15.09 12.75 4.25
N ASN A 249 15.87 12.05 3.44
CA ASN A 249 17.29 12.34 3.27
C ASN A 249 17.58 13.68 2.60
N LEU A 250 16.69 14.17 1.75
CA LEU A 250 16.81 15.52 1.20
C LEU A 250 16.75 16.59 2.32
N ARG A 251 16.05 16.30 3.39
CA ARG A 251 15.90 17.22 4.54
C ARG A 251 16.97 17.00 5.60
N ARG A 252 17.36 15.76 5.83
CA ARG A 252 18.41 15.39 6.81
C ARG A 252 19.04 14.08 6.33
N GLN A 253 20.31 14.10 5.96
CA GLN A 253 21.07 12.89 5.64
C GLN A 253 21.30 12.04 6.90
N VAL A 254 20.30 11.26 7.29
CA VAL A 254 20.31 10.46 8.51
C VAL A 254 20.43 8.97 8.20
N VAL A 255 20.06 8.55 6.98
CA VAL A 255 19.94 7.12 6.65
C VAL A 255 20.46 6.87 5.23
N ASP A 256 21.23 5.82 5.06
CA ASP A 256 21.55 5.31 3.73
C ASP A 256 20.37 4.51 3.16
N CYS A 257 19.58 5.15 2.32
CA CYS A 257 18.40 4.55 1.72
C CYS A 257 18.73 3.35 0.83
N LYS A 258 19.92 3.30 0.24
CA LYS A 258 20.36 2.19 -0.61
C LYS A 258 20.74 0.97 0.22
N ALA A 259 21.29 1.19 1.41
CA ALA A 259 21.63 0.09 2.33
C ALA A 259 20.38 -0.59 2.92
N LEU A 260 19.22 0.08 2.87
CA LEU A 260 17.95 -0.47 3.36
C LEU A 260 17.24 -1.35 2.33
N VAL A 261 17.64 -1.24 1.06
CA VAL A 261 17.01 -2.04 -0.01
C VAL A 261 17.75 -3.37 -0.09
N ASN A 262 17.20 -4.38 0.51
CA ASN A 262 17.64 -5.75 0.27
C ASN A 262 17.33 -6.14 -1.19
N ARG A 263 18.10 -7.09 -1.74
CA ARG A 263 17.77 -7.64 -3.06
C ARG A 263 16.31 -8.11 -3.05
N PRO A 264 15.57 -7.92 -4.15
CA PRO A 264 14.23 -8.47 -4.24
C PRO A 264 14.31 -9.96 -3.88
N ASP A 265 13.44 -10.37 -2.97
CA ASP A 265 13.23 -11.79 -2.78
C ASP A 265 12.84 -12.34 -4.14
N ALA A 266 13.74 -13.10 -4.73
CA ALA A 266 13.37 -14.00 -5.79
C ALA A 266 12.44 -15.02 -5.12
N GLY A 267 11.16 -14.66 -4.97
CA GLY A 267 10.14 -15.58 -4.55
C GLY A 267 10.28 -16.85 -5.39
N PRO A 268 9.80 -17.99 -4.93
CA PRO A 268 10.00 -19.24 -5.61
C PRO A 268 9.51 -19.10 -7.06
N THR A 269 10.46 -18.93 -7.98
CA THR A 269 10.26 -19.03 -9.42
C THR A 269 9.97 -20.49 -9.77
N LYS A 270 8.98 -21.07 -9.09
CA LYS A 270 8.48 -22.42 -9.38
C LYS A 270 7.15 -22.34 -10.12
N VAL A 271 7.13 -21.59 -11.20
CA VAL A 271 6.15 -21.81 -12.27
C VAL A 271 6.95 -22.32 -13.46
N ASN A 272 7.30 -23.59 -13.42
CA ASN A 272 7.74 -24.34 -14.59
C ASN A 272 6.53 -24.87 -15.35
#